data_6a4386b09c6b79e76fe888f999ca2d52
#
_entry.id   6a4386b09c6b79e76fe888f999ca2d52
#
_cell.length_a   1.000
_cell.length_b   1.000
_cell.length_c   1.000
_cell.angle_alpha   90.00
_cell.angle_beta   90.00
_cell.angle_gamma   90.00
#
_symmetry.space_group_name_H-M   'P 1'
#
loop_
_entity.id
_entity.type
_entity.pdbx_description
1 polymer ?
#
loop_
_entity_poly.entity_id
_entity_poly.type
_entity_poly.pdbx_seq_one_letter_code
_entity_poly.pdbx_strand_id
1 'polypeptide(L)'
;MIVAKPTDNPEAYDAYLRGLAYTLKTADTTANALGAQKYLREAVRLDPKFALGWALLSYVDAASYRNQALQPTVALREEARQAAETALTLQPNLGEALHAKGYYHYACLNDYDTAVRYFEQARQLLPNSSRILESLAYVERRRGQWDRSESYFNEGERLDPRNLHLLTQHAFTYFHHRRLPEALRKFDQVLDIAPDDVDTLGNKASIAQAEGDLPRAAALLAPLRPSADSNVLATQVYQAILERRPAPVIPRLNEILAKPDSALGFSNGELRFYLGWAQEVAGDHSAAQGSWRLARSELEPFLKEQPENSYLIGDLALVDMSLGDKAAALTLSERAMAANPIEKDSLTGPWSLEILARVAAQMGEPDRAITALQKLLSISYASPFPGGPLNPAILRLDPMFDSLRNDPRFQKLVESPETK
;
A
#
# COMPACT_ATOMS: atom_id res chain seq x y z
N MET A 1 37.05 -12.93 12.24
CA MET A 1 36.72 -11.77 13.11
C MET A 1 35.54 -12.17 13.98
N ILE A 2 35.66 -12.06 15.30
CA ILE A 2 34.51 -12.22 16.20
C ILE A 2 33.67 -10.96 15.96
N VAL A 3 32.48 -11.12 15.39
CA VAL A 3 31.53 -10.00 15.25
C VAL A 3 31.21 -9.54 16.67
N ALA A 4 31.48 -8.27 16.98
CA ALA A 4 31.16 -7.68 18.28
C ALA A 4 29.66 -7.90 18.53
N LYS A 5 29.30 -8.33 19.75
CA LYS A 5 27.89 -8.49 20.13
C LYS A 5 27.19 -7.12 19.94
N PRO A 6 26.02 -7.10 19.30
CA PRO A 6 25.29 -5.83 19.07
C PRO A 6 24.85 -5.15 20.38
N THR A 7 24.68 -5.91 21.46
CA THR A 7 24.41 -5.49 22.84
C THR A 7 24.91 -6.54 23.81
N ASP A 8 25.30 -6.13 25.03
CA ASP A 8 25.63 -7.03 26.12
C ASP A 8 24.40 -7.48 26.94
N ASN A 9 23.23 -6.91 26.65
CA ASN A 9 21.98 -7.26 27.31
C ASN A 9 21.23 -8.32 26.50
N PRO A 10 21.16 -9.59 26.95
CA PRO A 10 20.53 -10.69 26.21
C PRO A 10 19.00 -10.49 26.08
N GLU A 11 18.35 -9.84 27.05
CA GLU A 11 16.91 -9.58 26.99
C GLU A 11 16.62 -8.49 25.92
N ALA A 12 17.46 -7.46 25.81
CA ALA A 12 17.35 -6.48 24.74
C ALA A 12 17.54 -7.11 23.36
N TYR A 13 18.46 -8.07 23.25
CA TYR A 13 18.70 -8.78 22.00
C TYR A 13 17.53 -9.70 21.64
N ASP A 14 16.94 -10.44 22.60
CA ASP A 14 15.76 -11.26 22.38
C ASP A 14 14.57 -10.40 21.91
N ALA A 15 14.32 -9.28 22.57
CA ALA A 15 13.29 -8.33 22.16
C ALA A 15 13.52 -7.79 20.73
N TYR A 16 14.77 -7.44 20.41
CA TYR A 16 15.15 -7.04 19.03
C TYR A 16 14.82 -8.13 18.01
N LEU A 17 15.20 -9.39 18.26
CA LEU A 17 14.93 -10.51 17.33
C LEU A 17 13.42 -10.73 17.14
N ARG A 18 12.62 -10.59 18.18
CA ARG A 18 11.15 -10.64 18.07
C ARG A 18 10.61 -9.51 17.21
N GLY A 19 11.10 -8.28 17.38
CA GLY A 19 10.74 -7.15 16.54
C GLY A 19 11.15 -7.36 15.08
N LEU A 20 12.36 -7.87 14.85
CA LEU A 20 12.87 -8.18 13.51
C LEU A 20 12.00 -9.21 12.80
N ALA A 21 11.50 -10.23 13.50
CA ALA A 21 10.65 -11.27 12.91
C ALA A 21 9.37 -10.71 12.27
N TYR A 22 8.83 -9.61 12.79
CA TYR A 22 7.67 -8.94 12.18
C TYR A 22 8.00 -8.24 10.86
N THR A 23 9.24 -7.73 10.70
CA THR A 23 9.67 -7.05 9.46
C THR A 23 9.98 -7.99 8.30
N LEU A 24 9.92 -9.31 8.52
CA LEU A 24 10.17 -10.34 7.51
C LEU A 24 8.88 -10.96 6.97
N LYS A 25 7.72 -10.53 7.45
CA LYS A 25 6.43 -11.00 6.97
C LYS A 25 6.09 -10.39 5.60
N THR A 26 5.22 -11.08 4.86
CA THR A 26 4.78 -10.68 3.51
C THR A 26 3.85 -9.48 3.50
N ALA A 27 3.09 -9.27 4.58
CA ALA A 27 2.11 -8.20 4.70
C ALA A 27 2.50 -7.11 5.72
N ASP A 28 2.35 -5.88 5.30
CA ASP A 28 2.52 -4.67 6.13
C ASP A 28 1.19 -4.30 6.82
N THR A 29 0.73 -5.15 7.75
CA THR A 29 -0.51 -4.89 8.50
C THR A 29 -0.26 -4.06 9.76
N THR A 30 -1.32 -3.39 10.25
CA THR A 30 -1.30 -2.66 11.54
C THR A 30 -0.85 -3.55 12.68
N ALA A 31 -1.33 -4.79 12.74
CA ALA A 31 -0.95 -5.75 13.78
C ALA A 31 0.55 -6.09 13.73
N ASN A 32 1.12 -6.26 12.53
CA ASN A 32 2.55 -6.51 12.37
C ASN A 32 3.40 -5.30 12.75
N ALA A 33 2.98 -4.09 12.36
CA ALA A 33 3.66 -2.85 12.71
C ALA A 33 3.67 -2.61 14.22
N LEU A 34 2.53 -2.74 14.90
CA LEU A 34 2.42 -2.62 16.35
C LEU A 34 3.24 -3.70 17.08
N GLY A 35 3.24 -4.94 16.56
CA GLY A 35 4.05 -6.03 17.11
C GLY A 35 5.54 -5.72 17.04
N ALA A 36 6.05 -5.28 15.88
CA ALA A 36 7.43 -4.87 15.70
C ALA A 36 7.80 -3.71 16.63
N GLN A 37 6.99 -2.64 16.63
CA GLN A 37 7.23 -1.44 17.43
C GLN A 37 7.28 -1.76 18.93
N LYS A 38 6.34 -2.60 19.43
CA LYS A 38 6.31 -3.02 20.83
C LYS A 38 7.63 -3.64 21.26
N TYR A 39 8.13 -4.61 20.52
CA TYR A 39 9.34 -5.33 20.89
C TYR A 39 10.61 -4.49 20.67
N LEU A 40 10.66 -3.64 19.67
CA LEU A 40 11.79 -2.77 19.43
C LEU A 40 11.89 -1.63 20.48
N ARG A 41 10.77 -1.05 20.89
CA ARG A 41 10.74 -0.11 22.04
C ARG A 41 11.21 -0.79 23.32
N GLU A 42 10.83 -2.04 23.56
CA GLU A 42 11.33 -2.81 24.70
C GLU A 42 12.85 -3.05 24.60
N ALA A 43 13.38 -3.39 23.42
CA ALA A 43 14.81 -3.60 23.21
C ALA A 43 15.62 -2.36 23.55
N VAL A 44 15.21 -1.17 23.06
CA VAL A 44 15.93 0.09 23.35
C VAL A 44 15.68 0.63 24.75
N ARG A 45 14.59 0.23 25.42
CA ARG A 45 14.35 0.52 26.83
C ARG A 45 15.27 -0.30 27.74
N LEU A 46 15.48 -1.59 27.41
CA LEU A 46 16.37 -2.50 28.15
C LEU A 46 17.84 -2.15 27.97
N ASP A 47 18.22 -1.69 26.79
CA ASP A 47 19.56 -1.16 26.50
C ASP A 47 19.48 0.11 25.64
N PRO A 48 19.49 1.30 26.23
CA PRO A 48 19.49 2.57 25.52
C PRO A 48 20.71 2.81 24.60
N LYS A 49 21.80 2.02 24.76
CA LYS A 49 22.99 2.09 23.90
C LYS A 49 22.96 1.11 22.73
N PHE A 50 21.87 0.36 22.58
CA PHE A 50 21.70 -0.62 21.52
C PHE A 50 21.40 0.06 20.17
N ALA A 51 22.44 0.54 19.47
CA ALA A 51 22.32 1.29 18.21
C ALA A 51 21.54 0.54 17.13
N LEU A 52 21.76 -0.77 16.99
CA LEU A 52 21.04 -1.60 16.02
C LEU A 52 19.53 -1.68 16.32
N GLY A 53 19.16 -1.70 17.62
CA GLY A 53 17.75 -1.65 18.06
C GLY A 53 17.08 -0.34 17.65
N TRP A 54 17.75 0.79 17.89
CA TRP A 54 17.28 2.11 17.46
C TRP A 54 17.16 2.23 15.93
N ALA A 55 18.12 1.69 15.18
CA ALA A 55 18.07 1.70 13.73
C ALA A 55 16.85 0.93 13.19
N LEU A 56 16.57 -0.27 13.73
CA LEU A 56 15.42 -1.05 13.30
C LEU A 56 14.09 -0.41 13.73
N LEU A 57 14.02 0.21 14.92
CA LEU A 57 12.84 0.95 15.36
C LEU A 57 12.52 2.11 14.40
N SER A 58 13.53 2.90 14.04
CA SER A 58 13.38 3.98 13.05
C SER A 58 12.86 3.46 11.71
N TYR A 59 13.42 2.35 11.22
CA TYR A 59 12.96 1.73 9.96
C TYR A 59 11.50 1.33 10.04
N VAL A 60 11.08 0.65 11.13
CA VAL A 60 9.69 0.21 11.31
C VAL A 60 8.73 1.39 11.38
N ASP A 61 9.08 2.44 12.14
CA ASP A 61 8.23 3.62 12.28
C ASP A 61 8.09 4.37 10.94
N ALA A 62 9.19 4.53 10.19
CA ALA A 62 9.18 5.18 8.88
C ALA A 62 8.42 4.35 7.83
N ALA A 63 8.59 3.01 7.83
CA ALA A 63 7.85 2.11 6.94
C ALA A 63 6.35 2.16 7.23
N SER A 64 5.98 2.09 8.51
CA SER A 64 4.59 2.15 8.95
C SER A 64 3.93 3.51 8.66
N TYR A 65 4.70 4.60 8.75
CA TYR A 65 4.28 5.94 8.31
C TYR A 65 3.98 5.95 6.80
N ARG A 66 4.83 5.33 6.00
CA ARG A 66 4.73 5.35 4.52
C ARG A 66 3.58 4.52 3.98
N ASN A 67 3.43 3.29 4.50
CA ASN A 67 2.38 2.36 4.05
C ASN A 67 1.08 2.48 4.85
N GLN A 68 1.05 3.43 5.81
CA GLN A 68 -0.09 3.73 6.68
C GLN A 68 -0.55 2.56 7.56
N ALA A 69 0.31 1.56 7.76
CA ALA A 69 0.08 0.51 8.75
C ALA A 69 -0.05 1.08 10.18
N LEU A 70 0.59 2.23 10.45
CA LEU A 70 0.29 3.10 11.59
C LEU A 70 -0.14 4.48 11.07
N GLN A 71 -0.95 5.19 11.86
CA GLN A 71 -1.40 6.53 11.47
C GLN A 71 -0.22 7.47 11.20
N PRO A 72 -0.11 8.10 10.00
CA PRO A 72 1.04 8.90 9.61
C PRO A 72 1.02 10.28 10.27
N THR A 73 1.13 10.29 11.61
CA THR A 73 1.15 11.49 12.44
C THR A 73 2.51 12.17 12.45
N VAL A 74 2.52 13.45 12.82
CA VAL A 74 3.77 14.18 13.08
C VAL A 74 4.61 13.51 14.17
N ALA A 75 3.94 12.93 15.19
CA ALA A 75 4.59 12.22 16.29
C ALA A 75 5.34 10.98 15.78
N LEU A 76 4.70 10.12 15.00
CA LEU A 76 5.32 8.92 14.44
C LEU A 76 6.54 9.28 13.55
N ARG A 77 6.39 10.31 12.71
CA ARG A 77 7.49 10.81 11.87
C ARG A 77 8.67 11.30 12.71
N GLU A 78 8.39 12.00 13.80
CA GLU A 78 9.41 12.51 14.72
C GLU A 78 10.10 11.38 15.51
N GLU A 79 9.37 10.37 15.95
CA GLU A 79 9.92 9.16 16.57
C GLU A 79 10.89 8.44 15.62
N ALA A 80 10.50 8.25 14.35
CA ALA A 80 11.37 7.66 13.34
C ALA A 80 12.66 8.47 13.15
N ARG A 81 12.56 9.81 13.10
CA ARG A 81 13.71 10.71 12.98
C ARG A 81 14.66 10.57 14.18
N GLN A 82 14.11 10.66 15.39
CA GLN A 82 14.89 10.60 16.64
C GLN A 82 15.60 9.26 16.81
N ALA A 83 14.91 8.16 16.48
CA ALA A 83 15.48 6.82 16.55
C ALA A 83 16.67 6.67 15.57
N ALA A 84 16.56 7.17 14.32
CA ALA A 84 17.68 7.16 13.37
C ALA A 84 18.86 7.98 13.85
N GLU A 85 18.62 9.18 14.39
CA GLU A 85 19.67 10.06 14.89
C GLU A 85 20.34 9.51 16.14
N THR A 86 19.58 8.86 17.03
CA THR A 86 20.13 8.15 18.19
C THR A 86 21.06 7.02 17.76
N ALA A 87 20.63 6.20 16.78
CA ALA A 87 21.46 5.11 16.25
C ALA A 87 22.79 5.63 15.67
N LEU A 88 22.75 6.71 14.87
CA LEU A 88 23.93 7.33 14.27
C LEU A 88 24.84 8.00 15.31
N THR A 89 24.27 8.59 16.37
CA THR A 89 25.03 9.18 17.47
C THR A 89 25.78 8.10 18.26
N LEU A 90 25.15 6.97 18.51
CA LEU A 90 25.75 5.84 19.21
C LEU A 90 26.83 5.15 18.37
N GLN A 91 26.55 4.94 17.09
CA GLN A 91 27.47 4.27 16.16
C GLN A 91 27.41 4.93 14.77
N PRO A 92 28.23 5.97 14.50
CA PRO A 92 28.20 6.75 13.26
C PRO A 92 28.48 5.93 11.98
N ASN A 93 29.20 4.82 12.10
CA ASN A 93 29.55 3.93 10.99
C ASN A 93 28.73 2.62 10.98
N LEU A 94 27.59 2.57 11.65
CA LEU A 94 26.66 1.45 11.58
C LEU A 94 25.85 1.54 10.27
N GLY A 95 26.03 0.56 9.39
CA GLY A 95 25.35 0.54 8.08
C GLY A 95 23.83 0.56 8.21
N GLU A 96 23.29 -0.16 9.20
CA GLU A 96 21.86 -0.19 9.49
C GLU A 96 21.33 1.17 9.98
N ALA A 97 22.14 1.97 10.68
CA ALA A 97 21.73 3.30 11.11
C ALA A 97 21.70 4.29 9.93
N LEU A 98 22.67 4.19 8.99
CA LEU A 98 22.64 4.94 7.74
C LEU A 98 21.44 4.53 6.88
N HIS A 99 21.15 3.23 6.78
CA HIS A 99 19.96 2.74 6.08
C HIS A 99 18.68 3.29 6.69
N ALA A 100 18.52 3.25 8.02
CA ALA A 100 17.36 3.79 8.72
C ALA A 100 17.19 5.31 8.48
N LYS A 101 18.30 6.09 8.50
CA LYS A 101 18.25 7.52 8.17
C LYS A 101 17.82 7.75 6.72
N GLY A 102 18.36 6.98 5.78
CA GLY A 102 17.93 7.01 4.37
C GLY A 102 16.45 6.66 4.22
N TYR A 103 15.99 5.65 4.94
CA TYR A 103 14.60 5.22 4.89
C TYR A 103 13.64 6.28 5.48
N TYR A 104 14.04 6.99 6.53
CA TYR A 104 13.30 8.15 7.04
C TYR A 104 13.14 9.24 5.96
N HIS A 105 14.22 9.59 5.24
CA HIS A 105 14.12 10.55 4.12
C HIS A 105 13.21 10.05 2.99
N TYR A 106 13.32 8.77 2.64
CA TYR A 106 12.46 8.14 1.64
C TYR A 106 11.00 8.13 2.03
N ALA A 107 10.70 7.64 3.25
CA ALA A 107 9.35 7.30 3.67
C ALA A 107 8.56 8.50 4.23
N CYS A 108 9.23 9.32 5.04
CA CYS A 108 8.57 10.41 5.77
C CYS A 108 8.68 11.77 5.07
N LEU A 109 9.70 11.97 4.22
CA LEU A 109 9.96 13.28 3.60
C LEU A 109 9.79 13.26 2.07
N ASN A 110 9.69 12.08 1.45
CA ASN A 110 9.74 11.91 -0.02
C ASN A 110 10.99 12.58 -0.64
N ASP A 111 12.09 12.64 0.14
CA ASP A 111 13.39 13.18 -0.27
C ASP A 111 14.25 12.04 -0.81
N TYR A 112 13.97 11.67 -2.05
CA TYR A 112 14.58 10.50 -2.70
C TYR A 112 16.08 10.67 -2.95
N ASP A 113 16.56 11.90 -3.18
CA ASP A 113 17.98 12.15 -3.44
C ASP A 113 18.82 11.98 -2.18
N THR A 114 18.35 12.48 -1.06
CA THR A 114 19.01 12.27 0.23
C THR A 114 18.93 10.80 0.67
N ALA A 115 17.79 10.14 0.43
CA ALA A 115 17.62 8.72 0.74
C ALA A 115 18.65 7.86 0.00
N VAL A 116 18.83 8.07 -1.32
CA VAL A 116 19.84 7.34 -2.12
C VAL A 116 21.24 7.56 -1.60
N ARG A 117 21.61 8.80 -1.22
CA ARG A 117 22.95 9.06 -0.65
C ARG A 117 23.21 8.24 0.61
N TYR A 118 22.24 8.14 1.52
CA TYR A 118 22.37 7.33 2.72
C TYR A 118 22.37 5.84 2.41
N PHE A 119 21.54 5.37 1.47
CA PHE A 119 21.50 3.96 1.06
C PHE A 119 22.82 3.52 0.42
N GLU A 120 23.44 4.36 -0.43
CA GLU A 120 24.74 4.04 -1.03
C GLU A 120 25.86 4.04 0.01
N GLN A 121 25.84 4.94 1.00
CA GLN A 121 26.78 4.87 2.14
C GLN A 121 26.59 3.59 2.96
N ALA A 122 25.35 3.23 3.25
CA ALA A 122 25.03 1.98 3.94
C ALA A 122 25.50 0.75 3.14
N ARG A 123 25.32 0.76 1.80
CA ARG A 123 25.77 -0.32 0.89
C ARG A 123 27.30 -0.53 0.92
N GLN A 124 28.07 0.56 1.06
CA GLN A 124 29.53 0.44 1.22
C GLN A 124 29.93 -0.34 2.47
N LEU A 125 29.16 -0.19 3.57
CA LEU A 125 29.41 -0.87 4.84
C LEU A 125 28.79 -2.27 4.89
N LEU A 126 27.67 -2.48 4.19
CA LEU A 126 26.88 -3.71 4.16
C LEU A 126 26.65 -4.17 2.71
N PRO A 127 27.70 -4.56 1.95
CA PRO A 127 27.57 -4.83 0.51
C PRO A 127 26.68 -6.04 0.18
N ASN A 128 26.44 -6.93 1.14
CA ASN A 128 25.60 -8.11 0.97
C ASN A 128 24.19 -7.96 1.58
N SER A 129 23.73 -6.74 1.85
CA SER A 129 22.41 -6.49 2.41
C SER A 129 21.35 -6.42 1.31
N SER A 130 20.49 -7.43 1.20
CA SER A 130 19.33 -7.43 0.31
C SER A 130 18.35 -6.29 0.63
N ARG A 131 18.22 -5.90 1.90
CA ARG A 131 17.35 -4.81 2.36
C ARG A 131 17.76 -3.44 1.81
N ILE A 132 19.06 -3.17 1.68
CA ILE A 132 19.54 -1.91 1.11
C ILE A 132 19.21 -1.87 -0.40
N LEU A 133 19.41 -2.97 -1.10
CA LEU A 133 19.06 -3.09 -2.52
C LEU A 133 17.56 -2.92 -2.75
N GLU A 134 16.75 -3.53 -1.89
CA GLU A 134 15.30 -3.36 -1.89
C GLU A 134 14.89 -1.88 -1.70
N SER A 135 15.54 -1.16 -0.77
CA SER A 135 15.27 0.25 -0.54
C SER A 135 15.66 1.14 -1.74
N LEU A 136 16.77 0.82 -2.43
CA LEU A 136 17.15 1.47 -3.69
C LEU A 136 16.12 1.17 -4.80
N ALA A 137 15.65 -0.09 -4.89
CA ALA A 137 14.60 -0.47 -5.83
C ALA A 137 13.30 0.33 -5.61
N TYR A 138 12.93 0.57 -4.35
CA TYR A 138 11.77 1.38 -4.02
C TYR A 138 11.89 2.82 -4.51
N VAL A 139 13.05 3.45 -4.33
CA VAL A 139 13.29 4.81 -4.83
C VAL A 139 13.19 4.85 -6.34
N GLU A 140 13.84 3.94 -7.05
CA GLU A 140 13.83 3.93 -8.51
C GLU A 140 12.41 3.70 -9.07
N ARG A 141 11.62 2.83 -8.44
CA ARG A 141 10.21 2.62 -8.78
C ARG A 141 9.37 3.90 -8.65
N ARG A 142 9.60 4.70 -7.58
CA ARG A 142 8.90 5.97 -7.39
C ARG A 142 9.37 7.07 -8.34
N ARG A 143 10.61 6.97 -8.84
CA ARG A 143 11.13 7.83 -9.90
C ARG A 143 10.66 7.41 -11.29
N GLY A 144 9.89 6.31 -11.41
CA GLY A 144 9.46 5.75 -12.68
C GLY A 144 10.57 5.02 -13.44
N GLN A 145 11.68 4.70 -12.77
CA GLN A 145 12.82 3.98 -13.34
C GLN A 145 12.65 2.48 -13.13
N TRP A 146 11.64 1.91 -13.79
CA TRP A 146 11.21 0.53 -13.57
C TRP A 146 12.32 -0.51 -13.82
N ASP A 147 13.10 -0.37 -14.89
CA ASP A 147 14.20 -1.29 -15.22
C ASP A 147 15.31 -1.26 -14.16
N ARG A 148 15.61 -0.08 -13.61
CA ARG A 148 16.58 0.05 -12.51
C ARG A 148 16.05 -0.55 -11.23
N SER A 149 14.77 -0.37 -10.94
CA SER A 149 14.11 -1.01 -9.80
C SER A 149 14.20 -2.55 -9.91
N GLU A 150 13.87 -3.11 -11.08
CA GLU A 150 13.99 -4.55 -11.36
C GLU A 150 15.44 -5.04 -11.19
N SER A 151 16.42 -4.27 -11.66
CA SER A 151 17.84 -4.62 -11.53
C SER A 151 18.25 -4.76 -10.06
N TYR A 152 17.84 -3.83 -9.19
CA TYR A 152 18.12 -3.90 -7.76
C TYR A 152 17.41 -5.07 -7.08
N PHE A 153 16.15 -5.36 -7.43
CA PHE A 153 15.45 -6.53 -6.93
C PHE A 153 16.15 -7.83 -7.35
N ASN A 154 16.57 -7.95 -8.61
CA ASN A 154 17.30 -9.13 -9.10
C ASN A 154 18.64 -9.31 -8.36
N GLU A 155 19.35 -8.23 -8.04
CA GLU A 155 20.58 -8.29 -7.24
C GLU A 155 20.27 -8.73 -5.80
N GLY A 156 19.22 -8.17 -5.18
CA GLY A 156 18.77 -8.54 -3.84
C GLY A 156 18.39 -10.01 -3.72
N GLU A 157 17.65 -10.54 -4.69
CA GLU A 157 17.27 -11.95 -4.72
C GLU A 157 18.45 -12.90 -4.87
N ARG A 158 19.52 -12.50 -5.55
CA ARG A 158 20.76 -13.32 -5.59
C ARG A 158 21.43 -13.40 -4.23
N LEU A 159 21.30 -12.37 -3.39
CA LEU A 159 21.84 -12.35 -2.03
C LEU A 159 20.95 -13.11 -1.04
N ASP A 160 19.63 -13.00 -1.19
CA ASP A 160 18.65 -13.60 -0.29
C ASP A 160 17.44 -14.16 -1.06
N PRO A 161 17.61 -15.33 -1.71
CA PRO A 161 16.62 -15.91 -2.62
C PRO A 161 15.34 -16.44 -1.93
N ARG A 162 15.35 -16.53 -0.60
CA ARG A 162 14.21 -17.02 0.19
C ARG A 162 13.54 -15.91 1.01
N ASN A 163 13.87 -14.66 0.76
CA ASN A 163 13.26 -13.52 1.42
C ASN A 163 11.86 -13.27 0.85
N LEU A 164 10.84 -13.68 1.60
CA LEU A 164 9.44 -13.58 1.17
C LEU A 164 9.02 -12.14 0.89
N HIS A 165 9.44 -11.20 1.75
CA HIS A 165 9.12 -9.79 1.58
C HIS A 165 9.73 -9.22 0.28
N LEU A 166 11.01 -9.48 0.03
CA LEU A 166 11.69 -9.06 -1.19
C LEU A 166 11.04 -9.62 -2.46
N LEU A 167 10.72 -10.93 -2.47
CA LEU A 167 10.02 -11.59 -3.57
C LEU A 167 8.65 -10.96 -3.82
N THR A 168 7.89 -10.69 -2.76
CA THR A 168 6.57 -10.02 -2.82
C THR A 168 6.68 -8.61 -3.39
N GLN A 169 7.65 -7.82 -2.95
CA GLN A 169 7.85 -6.46 -3.44
C GLN A 169 8.32 -6.41 -4.90
N HIS A 170 9.11 -7.41 -5.33
CA HIS A 170 9.45 -7.58 -6.74
C HIS A 170 8.22 -7.97 -7.57
N ALA A 171 7.36 -8.88 -7.06
CA ALA A 171 6.09 -9.21 -7.70
C ALA A 171 5.21 -7.96 -7.90
N PHE A 172 5.09 -7.10 -6.88
CA PHE A 172 4.37 -5.84 -7.00
C PHE A 172 4.97 -4.89 -8.05
N THR A 173 6.30 -4.87 -8.21
CA THR A 173 6.93 -4.06 -9.27
C THR A 173 6.45 -4.50 -10.65
N TYR A 174 6.41 -5.80 -10.91
CA TYR A 174 5.84 -6.34 -12.15
C TYR A 174 4.34 -6.07 -12.28
N PHE A 175 3.58 -6.25 -11.20
CA PHE A 175 2.13 -6.02 -11.20
C PHE A 175 1.77 -4.57 -11.55
N HIS A 176 2.44 -3.61 -10.91
CA HIS A 176 2.24 -2.17 -11.17
C HIS A 176 2.69 -1.77 -12.58
N HIS A 177 3.61 -2.52 -13.17
CA HIS A 177 4.08 -2.34 -14.55
C HIS A 177 3.26 -3.18 -15.56
N ARG A 178 2.15 -3.80 -15.13
CA ARG A 178 1.25 -4.68 -15.92
C ARG A 178 1.93 -5.91 -16.52
N ARG A 179 3.08 -6.32 -16.00
CA ARG A 179 3.77 -7.55 -16.38
C ARG A 179 3.23 -8.71 -15.53
N LEU A 180 1.95 -9.05 -15.77
CA LEU A 180 1.21 -10.00 -14.95
C LEU A 180 1.81 -11.42 -14.88
N PRO A 181 2.33 -12.00 -15.99
CA PRO A 181 2.99 -13.30 -15.93
C PRO A 181 4.23 -13.33 -15.05
N GLU A 182 5.03 -12.26 -15.06
CA GLU A 182 6.20 -12.13 -14.19
C GLU A 182 5.81 -11.97 -12.72
N ALA A 183 4.78 -11.17 -12.45
CA ALA A 183 4.24 -11.01 -11.10
C ALA A 183 3.75 -12.36 -10.54
N LEU A 184 3.01 -13.15 -11.33
CA LEU A 184 2.54 -14.48 -10.95
C LEU A 184 3.69 -15.42 -10.64
N ARG A 185 4.74 -15.45 -11.47
CA ARG A 185 5.93 -16.28 -11.20
C ARG A 185 6.60 -15.94 -9.87
N LYS A 186 6.66 -14.65 -9.50
CA LYS A 186 7.23 -14.23 -8.21
C LYS A 186 6.34 -14.63 -7.03
N PHE A 187 5.02 -14.48 -7.15
CA PHE A 187 4.10 -14.96 -6.13
C PHE A 187 4.12 -16.49 -6.00
N ASP A 188 4.32 -17.23 -7.11
CA ASP A 188 4.53 -18.68 -7.04
C ASP A 188 5.78 -19.03 -6.25
N GLN A 189 6.91 -18.30 -6.44
CA GLN A 189 8.12 -18.47 -5.64
C GLN A 189 7.88 -18.22 -4.13
N VAL A 190 7.03 -17.24 -3.78
CA VAL A 190 6.63 -17.02 -2.38
C VAL A 190 5.86 -18.24 -1.86
N LEU A 191 4.89 -18.76 -2.63
CA LEU A 191 4.10 -19.93 -2.24
C LEU A 191 4.88 -21.24 -2.21
N ASP A 192 5.97 -21.38 -2.99
CA ASP A 192 6.90 -22.51 -2.88
C ASP A 192 7.62 -22.54 -1.52
N ILE A 193 7.75 -21.40 -0.85
CA ILE A 193 8.37 -21.26 0.46
C ILE A 193 7.34 -21.27 1.58
N ALA A 194 6.19 -20.60 1.38
CA ALA A 194 5.07 -20.43 2.30
C ALA A 194 3.74 -20.72 1.59
N PRO A 195 3.36 -22.01 1.44
CA PRO A 195 2.21 -22.42 0.63
C PRO A 195 0.85 -21.84 1.08
N ASP A 196 0.72 -21.55 2.38
CA ASP A 196 -0.54 -21.07 2.98
C ASP A 196 -0.52 -19.54 3.20
N ASP A 197 0.38 -18.79 2.56
CA ASP A 197 0.44 -17.34 2.71
C ASP A 197 -0.79 -16.67 2.13
N VAL A 198 -1.66 -16.21 3.04
CA VAL A 198 -2.99 -15.64 2.71
C VAL A 198 -2.86 -14.41 1.83
N ASP A 199 -1.88 -13.55 2.11
CA ASP A 199 -1.70 -12.29 1.39
C ASP A 199 -1.22 -12.55 -0.05
N THR A 200 -0.32 -13.50 -0.24
CA THR A 200 0.14 -13.90 -1.58
C THR A 200 -0.99 -14.54 -2.40
N LEU A 201 -1.84 -15.37 -1.78
CA LEU A 201 -3.04 -15.91 -2.46
C LEU A 201 -4.01 -14.80 -2.86
N GLY A 202 -4.22 -13.82 -1.99
CA GLY A 202 -5.02 -12.63 -2.27
C GLY A 202 -4.45 -11.79 -3.41
N ASN A 203 -3.12 -11.61 -3.45
CA ASN A 203 -2.44 -10.88 -4.53
C ASN A 203 -2.59 -11.60 -5.88
N LYS A 204 -2.51 -12.94 -5.91
CA LYS A 204 -2.82 -13.73 -7.12
C LYS A 204 -4.27 -13.58 -7.57
N ALA A 205 -5.20 -13.46 -6.62
CA ALA A 205 -6.60 -13.16 -6.95
C ALA A 205 -6.75 -11.75 -7.54
N SER A 206 -6.02 -10.75 -7.03
CA SER A 206 -6.01 -9.40 -7.62
C SER A 206 -5.48 -9.41 -9.06
N ILE A 207 -4.47 -10.24 -9.37
CA ILE A 207 -4.01 -10.42 -10.76
C ILE A 207 -5.11 -11.06 -11.62
N ALA A 208 -5.81 -12.09 -11.12
CA ALA A 208 -6.92 -12.70 -11.85
C ALA A 208 -8.06 -11.68 -12.12
N GLN A 209 -8.33 -10.77 -11.17
CA GLN A 209 -9.24 -9.64 -11.39
C GLN A 209 -8.74 -8.73 -12.51
N ALA A 210 -7.44 -8.39 -12.50
CA ALA A 210 -6.80 -7.57 -13.55
C ALA A 210 -6.94 -8.22 -14.95
N GLU A 211 -6.85 -9.53 -15.03
CA GLU A 211 -7.04 -10.29 -16.28
C GLU A 211 -8.52 -10.46 -16.67
N GLY A 212 -9.46 -10.06 -15.80
CA GLY A 212 -10.89 -10.26 -15.97
C GLY A 212 -11.36 -11.69 -15.72
N ASP A 213 -10.50 -12.56 -15.18
CA ASP A 213 -10.83 -13.95 -14.83
C ASP A 213 -11.43 -14.02 -13.42
N LEU A 214 -12.65 -13.50 -13.29
CA LEU A 214 -13.38 -13.47 -12.02
C LEU A 214 -13.61 -14.88 -11.42
N PRO A 215 -13.89 -15.95 -12.22
CA PRO A 215 -13.98 -17.30 -11.66
C PRO A 215 -12.71 -17.78 -10.99
N ARG A 216 -11.52 -17.53 -11.56
CA ARG A 216 -10.25 -17.87 -10.96
C ARG A 216 -9.98 -17.04 -9.70
N ALA A 217 -10.27 -15.75 -9.74
CA ALA A 217 -10.16 -14.89 -8.57
C ALA A 217 -11.04 -15.37 -7.41
N ALA A 218 -12.31 -15.70 -7.70
CA ALA A 218 -13.23 -16.24 -6.71
C ALA A 218 -12.75 -17.57 -6.10
N ALA A 219 -12.20 -18.48 -6.91
CA ALA A 219 -11.67 -19.75 -6.44
C ALA A 219 -10.47 -19.56 -5.48
N LEU A 220 -9.57 -18.59 -5.77
CA LEU A 220 -8.44 -18.26 -4.90
C LEU A 220 -8.91 -17.63 -3.57
N LEU A 221 -9.94 -16.78 -3.61
CA LEU A 221 -10.43 -16.04 -2.43
C LEU A 221 -11.35 -16.89 -1.52
N ALA A 222 -12.05 -17.87 -2.04
CA ALA A 222 -13.06 -18.64 -1.31
C ALA A 222 -12.57 -19.28 0.01
N PRO A 223 -11.36 -19.89 0.09
CA PRO A 223 -10.86 -20.49 1.33
C PRO A 223 -10.32 -19.47 2.32
N LEU A 224 -10.07 -18.21 1.91
CA LEU A 224 -9.35 -17.24 2.72
C LEU A 224 -10.25 -16.61 3.78
N ARG A 225 -9.69 -16.41 4.98
CA ARG A 225 -10.35 -15.76 6.11
C ARG A 225 -9.45 -14.63 6.65
N PRO A 226 -9.37 -13.50 5.88
CA PRO A 226 -8.48 -12.40 6.25
C PRO A 226 -8.94 -11.67 7.51
N SER A 227 -7.99 -11.03 8.19
CA SER A 227 -8.25 -10.04 9.23
C SER A 227 -8.80 -8.74 8.64
N ALA A 228 -9.29 -7.85 9.51
CA ALA A 228 -9.87 -6.56 9.09
C ALA A 228 -8.83 -5.61 8.47
N ASP A 229 -7.55 -5.74 8.85
CA ASP A 229 -6.43 -4.96 8.34
C ASP A 229 -5.73 -5.57 7.11
N SER A 230 -6.27 -6.67 6.58
CA SER A 230 -5.69 -7.35 5.41
C SER A 230 -6.25 -6.79 4.10
N ASN A 231 -5.36 -6.50 3.15
CA ASN A 231 -5.74 -6.13 1.78
C ASN A 231 -6.58 -7.22 1.08
N VAL A 232 -6.50 -8.47 1.55
CA VAL A 232 -7.32 -9.59 1.02
C VAL A 232 -8.80 -9.36 1.28
N LEU A 233 -9.19 -8.72 2.39
CA LEU A 233 -10.58 -8.35 2.64
C LEU A 233 -11.10 -7.38 1.57
N ALA A 234 -10.34 -6.33 1.27
CA ALA A 234 -10.68 -5.40 0.19
C ALA A 234 -10.79 -6.11 -1.17
N THR A 235 -9.88 -7.06 -1.45
CA THR A 235 -9.90 -7.88 -2.67
C THR A 235 -11.17 -8.75 -2.75
N GLN A 236 -11.61 -9.35 -1.62
CA GLN A 236 -12.87 -10.11 -1.56
C GLN A 236 -14.10 -9.23 -1.80
N VAL A 237 -14.12 -8.04 -1.21
CA VAL A 237 -15.21 -7.07 -1.41
C VAL A 237 -15.24 -6.60 -2.86
N TYR A 238 -14.08 -6.25 -3.42
CA TYR A 238 -13.98 -5.82 -4.81
C TYR A 238 -14.38 -6.92 -5.79
N GLN A 239 -14.01 -8.20 -5.54
CA GLN A 239 -14.49 -9.35 -6.30
C GLN A 239 -16.01 -9.39 -6.36
N ALA A 240 -16.68 -9.28 -5.23
CA ALA A 240 -18.14 -9.34 -5.14
C ALA A 240 -18.81 -8.15 -5.88
N ILE A 241 -18.16 -6.98 -5.87
CA ILE A 241 -18.60 -5.78 -6.60
C ILE A 241 -18.44 -6.00 -8.12
N LEU A 242 -17.29 -6.50 -8.59
CA LEU A 242 -17.05 -6.77 -10.00
C LEU A 242 -18.02 -7.83 -10.54
N GLU A 243 -18.36 -8.83 -9.75
CA GLU A 243 -19.37 -9.86 -10.09
C GLU A 243 -20.83 -9.36 -10.00
N ARG A 244 -21.05 -8.15 -9.48
CA ARG A 244 -22.41 -7.62 -9.15
C ARG A 244 -23.17 -8.52 -8.16
N ARG A 245 -22.46 -9.19 -7.24
CA ARG A 245 -22.99 -10.13 -6.25
C ARG A 245 -22.47 -9.84 -4.84
N PRO A 246 -22.68 -8.62 -4.29
CA PRO A 246 -22.08 -8.21 -3.02
C PRO A 246 -22.76 -8.78 -1.78
N ALA A 247 -23.90 -9.44 -1.89
CA ALA A 247 -24.66 -9.98 -0.75
C ALA A 247 -23.82 -10.82 0.25
N PRO A 248 -22.85 -11.67 -0.16
CA PRO A 248 -22.05 -12.45 0.78
C PRO A 248 -21.06 -11.65 1.63
N VAL A 249 -20.58 -10.48 1.17
CA VAL A 249 -19.56 -9.68 1.89
C VAL A 249 -20.16 -8.66 2.85
N ILE A 250 -21.41 -8.24 2.63
CA ILE A 250 -22.11 -7.25 3.47
C ILE A 250 -22.20 -7.70 4.95
N PRO A 251 -22.64 -8.93 5.28
CA PRO A 251 -22.69 -9.37 6.67
C PRO A 251 -21.33 -9.37 7.36
N ARG A 252 -20.26 -9.74 6.64
CA ARG A 252 -18.90 -9.76 7.16
C ARG A 252 -18.39 -8.36 7.48
N LEU A 253 -18.61 -7.39 6.58
CA LEU A 253 -18.26 -6.00 6.82
C LEU A 253 -19.05 -5.42 8.00
N ASN A 254 -20.35 -5.72 8.10
CA ASN A 254 -21.18 -5.31 9.25
C ASN A 254 -20.64 -5.89 10.56
N GLU A 255 -20.25 -7.15 10.60
CA GLU A 255 -19.66 -7.79 11.79
C GLU A 255 -18.38 -7.07 12.24
N ILE A 256 -17.46 -6.80 11.32
CA ILE A 256 -16.21 -6.08 11.59
C ILE A 256 -16.52 -4.67 12.11
N LEU A 257 -17.38 -3.93 11.42
CA LEU A 257 -17.70 -2.54 11.71
C LEU A 257 -18.66 -2.35 12.91
N ALA A 258 -19.25 -3.43 13.43
CA ALA A 258 -20.01 -3.39 14.69
C ALA A 258 -19.09 -3.17 15.91
N LYS A 259 -17.81 -3.56 15.80
CA LYS A 259 -16.78 -3.35 16.83
C LYS A 259 -15.48 -2.93 16.16
N PRO A 260 -15.40 -1.69 15.64
CA PRO A 260 -14.23 -1.24 14.91
C PRO A 260 -12.99 -1.25 15.81
N ASP A 261 -11.88 -1.75 15.26
CA ASP A 261 -10.60 -1.72 15.95
C ASP A 261 -10.02 -0.29 15.85
N SER A 262 -9.85 0.35 16.99
CA SER A 262 -9.29 1.72 17.04
C SER A 262 -7.84 1.79 16.49
N ALA A 263 -7.11 0.68 16.49
CA ALA A 263 -5.77 0.62 15.94
C ALA A 263 -5.74 0.82 14.41
N LEU A 264 -6.83 0.49 13.72
CA LEU A 264 -6.94 0.70 12.28
C LEU A 264 -7.11 2.19 11.88
N GLY A 265 -7.44 3.06 12.84
CA GLY A 265 -7.57 4.49 12.59
C GLY A 265 -8.57 4.79 11.46
N PHE A 266 -8.14 5.54 10.44
CA PHE A 266 -9.01 5.92 9.32
C PHE A 266 -9.38 4.75 8.39
N SER A 267 -8.68 3.60 8.42
CA SER A 267 -9.07 2.43 7.62
C SER A 267 -10.44 1.86 8.01
N ASN A 268 -10.95 2.15 9.22
CA ASN A 268 -12.35 1.87 9.54
C ASN A 268 -13.32 2.64 8.63
N GLY A 269 -13.02 3.90 8.33
CA GLY A 269 -13.80 4.72 7.39
C GLY A 269 -13.73 4.19 5.95
N GLU A 270 -12.56 3.71 5.52
CA GLU A 270 -12.40 3.03 4.22
C GLU A 270 -13.26 1.76 4.14
N LEU A 271 -13.25 0.93 5.19
CA LEU A 271 -14.13 -0.25 5.24
C LEU A 271 -15.61 0.11 5.19
N ARG A 272 -16.02 1.24 5.79
CA ARG A 272 -17.40 1.74 5.66
C ARG A 272 -17.71 2.23 4.25
N PHE A 273 -16.74 2.85 3.57
CA PHE A 273 -16.90 3.18 2.16
C PHE A 273 -17.17 1.93 1.32
N TYR A 274 -16.38 0.87 1.50
CA TYR A 274 -16.58 -0.41 0.82
C TYR A 274 -17.92 -1.06 1.18
N LEU A 275 -18.36 -0.98 2.44
CA LEU A 275 -19.69 -1.46 2.84
C LEU A 275 -20.80 -0.72 2.10
N GLY A 276 -20.74 0.62 2.04
CA GLY A 276 -21.69 1.43 1.30
C GLY A 276 -21.70 1.11 -0.19
N TRP A 277 -20.51 0.90 -0.78
CA TRP A 277 -20.41 0.52 -2.19
C TRP A 277 -21.03 -0.86 -2.46
N ALA A 278 -20.78 -1.85 -1.59
CA ALA A 278 -21.40 -3.16 -1.70
C ALA A 278 -22.94 -3.09 -1.55
N GLN A 279 -23.45 -2.27 -0.61
CA GLN A 279 -24.89 -2.04 -0.42
C GLN A 279 -25.52 -1.36 -1.65
N GLU A 280 -24.86 -0.37 -2.24
CA GLU A 280 -25.31 0.31 -3.46
C GLU A 280 -25.45 -0.67 -4.62
N VAL A 281 -24.42 -1.51 -4.85
CA VAL A 281 -24.45 -2.54 -5.90
C VAL A 281 -25.52 -3.61 -5.63
N ALA A 282 -25.85 -3.86 -4.35
CA ALA A 282 -26.96 -4.74 -3.96
C ALA A 282 -28.36 -4.10 -4.17
N GLY A 283 -28.43 -2.80 -4.46
CA GLY A 283 -29.67 -2.04 -4.60
C GLY A 283 -30.24 -1.50 -3.28
N ASP A 284 -29.51 -1.62 -2.16
CA ASP A 284 -29.92 -1.02 -0.87
C ASP A 284 -29.32 0.40 -0.73
N HIS A 285 -29.87 1.32 -1.52
CA HIS A 285 -29.43 2.70 -1.57
C HIS A 285 -29.54 3.41 -0.22
N SER A 286 -30.54 3.05 0.61
CA SER A 286 -30.74 3.67 1.93
C SER A 286 -29.62 3.29 2.90
N ALA A 287 -29.28 1.99 2.95
CA ALA A 287 -28.16 1.50 3.77
C ALA A 287 -26.81 2.07 3.29
N ALA A 288 -26.60 2.13 1.97
CA ALA A 288 -25.40 2.71 1.36
C ALA A 288 -25.18 4.14 1.80
N GLN A 289 -26.21 4.99 1.70
CA GLN A 289 -26.17 6.37 2.16
C GLN A 289 -25.86 6.48 3.66
N GLY A 290 -26.40 5.58 4.47
CA GLY A 290 -26.09 5.50 5.91
C GLY A 290 -24.61 5.18 6.16
N SER A 291 -24.07 4.19 5.47
CA SER A 291 -22.68 3.77 5.57
C SER A 291 -21.71 4.87 5.14
N TRP A 292 -21.97 5.58 4.06
CA TRP A 292 -21.13 6.67 3.59
C TRP A 292 -21.14 7.92 4.49
N ARG A 293 -22.30 8.26 5.11
CA ARG A 293 -22.33 9.33 6.13
C ARG A 293 -21.47 8.98 7.34
N LEU A 294 -21.50 7.72 7.78
CA LEU A 294 -20.64 7.24 8.85
C LEU A 294 -19.16 7.26 8.42
N ALA A 295 -18.83 6.79 7.20
CA ALA A 295 -17.49 6.89 6.66
C ALA A 295 -16.96 8.32 6.70
N ARG A 296 -17.74 9.29 6.20
CA ARG A 296 -17.38 10.71 6.24
C ARG A 296 -17.08 11.20 7.65
N SER A 297 -17.98 10.90 8.61
CA SER A 297 -17.83 11.33 10.00
C SER A 297 -16.61 10.70 10.69
N GLU A 298 -16.19 9.52 10.29
CA GLU A 298 -14.99 8.84 10.81
C GLU A 298 -13.70 9.35 10.16
N LEU A 299 -13.72 9.72 8.86
CA LEU A 299 -12.53 10.18 8.13
C LEU A 299 -12.20 11.67 8.37
N GLU A 300 -13.21 12.54 8.50
CA GLU A 300 -12.99 13.98 8.66
C GLU A 300 -12.09 14.39 9.85
N PRO A 301 -12.16 13.76 11.03
CA PRO A 301 -11.23 14.06 12.13
C PRO A 301 -9.78 13.82 11.78
N PHE A 302 -9.47 12.71 11.08
CA PHE A 302 -8.12 12.40 10.65
C PHE A 302 -7.59 13.40 9.62
N LEU A 303 -8.45 13.92 8.74
CA LEU A 303 -8.04 14.94 7.78
C LEU A 303 -7.61 16.26 8.46
N LYS A 304 -8.19 16.60 9.62
CA LYS A 304 -7.76 17.75 10.41
C LYS A 304 -6.36 17.57 10.99
N GLU A 305 -6.02 16.34 11.38
CA GLU A 305 -4.70 15.98 11.91
C GLU A 305 -3.66 15.77 10.81
N GLN A 306 -4.10 15.34 9.62
CA GLN A 306 -3.26 14.95 8.49
C GLN A 306 -3.71 15.67 7.20
N PRO A 307 -3.65 17.01 7.15
CA PRO A 307 -4.28 17.80 6.07
C PRO A 307 -3.65 17.60 4.69
N GLU A 308 -2.45 17.04 4.63
CA GLU A 308 -1.68 16.75 3.41
C GLU A 308 -1.69 15.26 3.03
N ASN A 309 -2.42 14.41 3.77
CA ASN A 309 -2.49 12.98 3.47
C ASN A 309 -3.35 12.75 2.22
N SER A 310 -2.70 12.56 1.07
CA SER A 310 -3.35 12.39 -0.23
C SER A 310 -4.28 11.18 -0.29
N TYR A 311 -3.99 10.11 0.48
CA TYR A 311 -4.85 8.92 0.57
C TYR A 311 -6.17 9.27 1.22
N LEU A 312 -6.11 9.85 2.42
CA LEU A 312 -7.29 10.26 3.18
C LEU A 312 -8.14 11.32 2.45
N ILE A 313 -7.48 12.26 1.76
CA ILE A 313 -8.17 13.25 0.91
C ILE A 313 -8.92 12.53 -0.22
N GLY A 314 -8.29 11.51 -0.83
CA GLY A 314 -8.87 10.70 -1.89
C GLY A 314 -10.07 9.87 -1.40
N ASP A 315 -9.97 9.26 -0.23
CA ASP A 315 -11.08 8.49 0.36
C ASP A 315 -12.29 9.38 0.63
N LEU A 316 -12.07 10.57 1.16
CA LEU A 316 -13.15 11.55 1.35
C LEU A 316 -13.74 12.01 0.02
N ALA A 317 -12.94 12.14 -1.05
CA ALA A 317 -13.46 12.45 -2.38
C ALA A 317 -14.41 11.35 -2.89
N LEU A 318 -14.09 10.08 -2.67
CA LEU A 318 -14.95 8.95 -3.02
C LEU A 318 -16.22 8.91 -2.17
N VAL A 319 -16.12 9.21 -0.89
CA VAL A 319 -17.27 9.28 0.02
C VAL A 319 -18.21 10.41 -0.39
N ASP A 320 -17.70 11.63 -0.66
CA ASP A 320 -18.50 12.76 -1.10
C ASP A 320 -19.14 12.52 -2.47
N MET A 321 -18.43 11.88 -3.39
CA MET A 321 -18.99 11.39 -4.65
C MET A 321 -20.20 10.49 -4.40
N SER A 322 -20.05 9.51 -3.51
CA SER A 322 -21.09 8.53 -3.18
C SER A 322 -22.29 9.15 -2.48
N LEU A 323 -22.09 10.24 -1.74
CA LEU A 323 -23.14 11.06 -1.13
C LEU A 323 -23.82 12.04 -2.13
N GLY A 324 -23.28 12.15 -3.34
CA GLY A 324 -23.80 13.05 -4.37
C GLY A 324 -23.29 14.49 -4.29
N ASP A 325 -22.30 14.78 -3.44
CA ASP A 325 -21.69 16.11 -3.33
C ASP A 325 -20.61 16.29 -4.41
N LYS A 326 -21.05 16.62 -5.63
CA LYS A 326 -20.18 16.81 -6.79
C LYS A 326 -19.06 17.82 -6.54
N ALA A 327 -19.40 18.95 -5.90
CA ALA A 327 -18.43 20.04 -5.73
C ALA A 327 -17.32 19.64 -4.75
N ALA A 328 -17.68 19.04 -3.62
CA ALA A 328 -16.72 18.56 -2.63
C ALA A 328 -15.85 17.43 -3.21
N ALA A 329 -16.45 16.44 -3.87
CA ALA A 329 -15.75 15.30 -4.46
C ALA A 329 -14.67 15.74 -5.49
N LEU A 330 -15.01 16.64 -6.41
CA LEU A 330 -14.07 17.16 -7.41
C LEU A 330 -12.94 17.99 -6.76
N THR A 331 -13.29 18.86 -5.81
CA THR A 331 -12.32 19.71 -5.09
C THR A 331 -11.33 18.86 -4.30
N LEU A 332 -11.80 17.82 -3.59
CA LEU A 332 -10.93 16.90 -2.85
C LEU A 332 -10.06 16.07 -3.78
N SER A 333 -10.58 15.62 -4.93
CA SER A 333 -9.77 14.90 -5.92
C SER A 333 -8.61 15.75 -6.45
N GLU A 334 -8.86 17.03 -6.77
CA GLU A 334 -7.83 17.98 -7.20
C GLU A 334 -6.81 18.27 -6.08
N ARG A 335 -7.28 18.42 -4.85
CA ARG A 335 -6.41 18.58 -3.67
C ARG A 335 -5.52 17.37 -3.45
N ALA A 336 -6.04 16.15 -3.61
CA ALA A 336 -5.26 14.92 -3.47
C ALA A 336 -4.15 14.84 -4.54
N MET A 337 -4.45 15.25 -5.80
CA MET A 337 -3.45 15.32 -6.87
C MET A 337 -2.35 16.35 -6.57
N ALA A 338 -2.71 17.49 -5.99
CA ALA A 338 -1.74 18.52 -5.61
C ALA A 338 -0.85 18.09 -4.44
N ALA A 339 -1.39 17.30 -3.49
CA ALA A 339 -0.64 16.78 -2.34
C ALA A 339 0.40 15.71 -2.73
N ASN A 340 0.13 14.89 -3.75
CA ASN A 340 1.05 13.88 -4.26
C ASN A 340 1.10 13.87 -5.80
N PRO A 341 1.80 14.81 -6.44
CA PRO A 341 1.86 14.91 -7.90
C PRO A 341 2.67 13.77 -8.52
N ILE A 342 2.25 13.36 -9.73
CA ILE A 342 2.87 12.24 -10.49
C ILE A 342 4.36 12.48 -10.75
N GLU A 343 4.75 13.72 -10.98
CA GLU A 343 6.15 14.13 -11.23
C GLU A 343 7.05 13.87 -10.03
N LYS A 344 6.48 13.88 -8.82
CA LYS A 344 7.20 13.61 -7.58
C LYS A 344 7.22 12.13 -7.24
N ASP A 345 6.13 11.43 -7.51
CA ASP A 345 5.97 10.02 -7.19
C ASP A 345 5.22 9.29 -8.32
N SER A 346 5.96 8.67 -9.21
CA SER A 346 5.40 7.94 -10.36
C SER A 346 4.63 6.68 -9.95
N LEU A 347 4.84 6.16 -8.72
CA LEU A 347 4.15 4.97 -8.24
C LEU A 347 2.77 5.28 -7.67
N THR A 348 2.69 6.25 -6.74
CA THR A 348 1.45 6.54 -6.01
C THR A 348 0.83 7.90 -6.35
N GLY A 349 1.54 8.80 -7.05
CA GLY A 349 0.96 10.04 -7.56
C GLY A 349 -0.27 9.81 -8.45
N PRO A 350 -0.26 8.79 -9.34
CA PRO A 350 -1.44 8.47 -10.16
C PRO A 350 -2.67 7.98 -9.39
N TRP A 351 -2.57 7.61 -8.11
CA TRP A 351 -3.73 7.25 -7.29
C TRP A 351 -4.81 8.32 -7.32
N SER A 352 -4.40 9.55 -7.07
CA SER A 352 -5.34 10.68 -7.03
C SER A 352 -5.96 10.96 -8.40
N LEU A 353 -5.24 10.69 -9.49
CA LEU A 353 -5.77 10.76 -10.85
C LEU A 353 -6.79 9.65 -11.12
N GLU A 354 -6.59 8.42 -10.57
CA GLU A 354 -7.58 7.35 -10.67
C GLU A 354 -8.84 7.68 -9.88
N ILE A 355 -8.70 8.26 -8.68
CA ILE A 355 -9.85 8.75 -7.91
C ILE A 355 -10.59 9.82 -8.69
N LEU A 356 -9.90 10.81 -9.28
CA LEU A 356 -10.53 11.81 -10.12
C LEU A 356 -11.28 11.19 -11.31
N ALA A 357 -10.70 10.16 -11.96
CA ALA A 357 -11.36 9.48 -13.08
C ALA A 357 -12.69 8.85 -12.66
N ARG A 358 -12.72 8.18 -11.48
CA ARG A 358 -13.92 7.57 -10.91
C ARG A 358 -14.94 8.61 -10.48
N VAL A 359 -14.51 9.64 -9.77
CA VAL A 359 -15.37 10.77 -9.35
C VAL A 359 -15.96 11.45 -10.57
N ALA A 360 -15.16 11.79 -11.57
CA ALA A 360 -15.64 12.46 -12.78
C ALA A 360 -16.65 11.60 -13.56
N ALA A 361 -16.40 10.28 -13.65
CA ALA A 361 -17.34 9.34 -14.29
C ALA A 361 -18.71 9.33 -13.60
N GLN A 362 -18.73 9.28 -12.27
CA GLN A 362 -19.94 9.22 -11.47
C GLN A 362 -20.66 10.58 -11.38
N MET A 363 -19.92 11.68 -11.43
CA MET A 363 -20.45 13.04 -11.28
C MET A 363 -20.84 13.70 -12.61
N GLY A 364 -20.86 12.94 -13.71
CA GLY A 364 -21.30 13.43 -15.02
C GLY A 364 -20.32 14.40 -15.69
N GLU A 365 -19.01 14.12 -15.53
CA GLU A 365 -17.90 14.84 -16.18
C GLU A 365 -17.13 13.91 -17.13
N PRO A 366 -17.76 13.40 -18.22
CA PRO A 366 -17.15 12.36 -19.06
C PRO A 366 -15.84 12.79 -19.71
N ASP A 367 -15.69 14.05 -20.08
CA ASP A 367 -14.46 14.55 -20.70
C ASP A 367 -13.27 14.48 -19.74
N ARG A 368 -13.46 14.85 -18.49
CA ARG A 368 -12.46 14.74 -17.43
C ARG A 368 -12.12 13.28 -17.14
N ALA A 369 -13.14 12.43 -17.03
CA ALA A 369 -12.97 11.00 -16.80
C ALA A 369 -12.15 10.35 -17.92
N ILE A 370 -12.53 10.55 -19.18
CA ILE A 370 -11.84 9.98 -20.34
C ILE A 370 -10.39 10.46 -20.42
N THR A 371 -10.14 11.74 -20.21
CA THR A 371 -8.77 12.30 -20.23
C THR A 371 -7.90 11.64 -19.15
N ALA A 372 -8.42 11.49 -17.94
CA ALA A 372 -7.71 10.83 -16.83
C ALA A 372 -7.46 9.35 -17.15
N LEU A 373 -8.45 8.62 -17.68
CA LEU A 373 -8.33 7.22 -18.06
C LEU A 373 -7.27 7.01 -19.16
N GLN A 374 -7.23 7.86 -20.18
CA GLN A 374 -6.21 7.81 -21.24
C GLN A 374 -4.80 7.93 -20.65
N LYS A 375 -4.61 8.86 -19.72
CA LYS A 375 -3.31 9.03 -19.04
C LYS A 375 -2.96 7.79 -18.20
N LEU A 376 -3.90 7.29 -17.39
CA LEU A 376 -3.69 6.13 -16.51
C LEU A 376 -3.36 4.86 -17.30
N LEU A 377 -4.01 4.64 -18.43
CA LEU A 377 -3.72 3.49 -19.29
C LEU A 377 -2.32 3.56 -19.94
N SER A 378 -1.74 4.76 -20.07
CA SER A 378 -0.42 4.97 -20.69
C SER A 378 0.76 4.91 -19.72
N ILE A 379 0.52 4.81 -18.41
CA ILE A 379 1.57 4.84 -17.38
C ILE A 379 1.49 3.63 -16.45
N SER A 380 2.61 3.28 -15.85
CA SER A 380 2.71 2.27 -14.79
C SER A 380 2.55 2.92 -13.43
N TYR A 381 1.76 2.32 -12.54
CA TYR A 381 1.49 2.86 -11.20
C TYR A 381 0.88 1.81 -10.28
N ALA A 382 0.87 2.07 -8.97
CA ALA A 382 0.03 1.33 -8.03
C ALA A 382 -1.41 1.88 -8.07
N SER A 383 -2.42 1.03 -8.10
CA SER A 383 -3.83 1.45 -7.97
C SER A 383 -4.24 1.54 -6.50
N PRO A 384 -5.15 2.47 -6.12
CA PRO A 384 -5.76 2.49 -4.79
C PRO A 384 -6.78 1.35 -4.59
N PHE A 385 -7.17 0.66 -5.65
CA PHE A 385 -8.14 -0.44 -5.61
C PHE A 385 -7.48 -1.79 -5.87
N PRO A 386 -8.02 -2.89 -5.34
CA PRO A 386 -7.66 -4.23 -5.76
C PRO A 386 -7.81 -4.41 -7.28
N GLY A 387 -7.14 -5.42 -7.85
CA GLY A 387 -7.13 -5.61 -9.31
C GLY A 387 -6.04 -4.79 -10.02
N GLY A 388 -5.24 -4.00 -9.28
CA GLY A 388 -4.06 -3.30 -9.80
C GLY A 388 -4.39 -2.10 -10.70
N PRO A 389 -3.40 -1.62 -11.48
CA PRO A 389 -3.58 -0.48 -12.36
C PRO A 389 -4.72 -0.69 -13.35
N LEU A 390 -5.52 0.34 -13.57
CA LEU A 390 -6.62 0.30 -14.54
C LEU A 390 -6.13 -0.23 -15.89
N ASN A 391 -6.92 -1.13 -16.45
CA ASN A 391 -6.70 -1.74 -17.74
C ASN A 391 -8.07 -1.99 -18.43
N PRO A 392 -8.12 -2.40 -19.69
CA PRO A 392 -9.38 -2.61 -20.41
C PRO A 392 -10.32 -3.62 -19.74
N ALA A 393 -9.80 -4.67 -19.07
CA ALA A 393 -10.63 -5.66 -18.40
C ALA A 393 -11.34 -5.06 -17.17
N ILE A 394 -10.59 -4.36 -16.30
CA ILE A 394 -11.17 -3.68 -15.13
C ILE A 394 -12.16 -2.60 -15.56
N LEU A 395 -11.87 -1.80 -16.59
CA LEU A 395 -12.81 -0.78 -17.08
C LEU A 395 -14.13 -1.38 -17.55
N ARG A 396 -14.12 -2.58 -18.13
CA ARG A 396 -15.35 -3.29 -18.53
C ARG A 396 -16.16 -3.81 -17.35
N LEU A 397 -15.52 -4.15 -16.24
CA LEU A 397 -16.14 -4.83 -15.11
C LEU A 397 -16.60 -3.89 -14.00
N ASP A 398 -15.83 -2.83 -13.74
CA ASP A 398 -16.04 -1.95 -12.59
C ASP A 398 -17.28 -1.07 -12.74
N PRO A 399 -18.25 -1.15 -11.77
CA PRO A 399 -19.48 -0.39 -11.81
C PRO A 399 -19.29 1.13 -11.79
N MET A 400 -18.18 1.62 -11.28
CA MET A 400 -17.93 3.06 -11.24
C MET A 400 -17.78 3.69 -12.64
N PHE A 401 -17.57 2.86 -13.69
CA PHE A 401 -17.49 3.33 -15.07
C PHE A 401 -18.73 3.03 -15.90
N ASP A 402 -19.83 2.53 -15.29
CA ASP A 402 -21.05 2.19 -16.01
C ASP A 402 -21.68 3.38 -16.75
N SER A 403 -21.57 4.59 -16.18
CA SER A 403 -22.05 5.84 -16.80
C SER A 403 -21.35 6.18 -18.13
N LEU A 404 -20.15 5.65 -18.36
CA LEU A 404 -19.34 5.92 -19.56
C LEU A 404 -19.52 4.87 -20.65
N ARG A 405 -20.24 3.74 -20.41
CA ARG A 405 -20.31 2.60 -21.35
C ARG A 405 -20.81 2.96 -22.74
N ASN A 406 -21.66 3.98 -22.85
CA ASN A 406 -22.22 4.44 -24.13
C ASN A 406 -21.37 5.56 -24.78
N ASP A 407 -20.29 6.03 -24.15
CA ASP A 407 -19.38 7.01 -24.77
C ASP A 407 -18.44 6.30 -25.76
N PRO A 408 -18.43 6.69 -27.06
CA PRO A 408 -17.57 6.04 -28.06
C PRO A 408 -16.07 6.12 -27.72
N ARG A 409 -15.64 7.14 -26.97
CA ARG A 409 -14.23 7.28 -26.55
C ARG A 409 -13.90 6.25 -25.47
N PHE A 410 -14.83 5.97 -24.54
CA PHE A 410 -14.66 4.92 -23.55
C PHE A 410 -14.64 3.55 -24.20
N GLN A 411 -15.53 3.30 -25.17
CA GLN A 411 -15.55 2.04 -25.93
C GLN A 411 -14.19 1.75 -26.58
N LYS A 412 -13.57 2.76 -27.18
CA LYS A 412 -12.21 2.63 -27.73
C LYS A 412 -11.15 2.26 -26.69
N LEU A 413 -11.27 2.76 -25.46
CA LEU A 413 -10.32 2.43 -24.36
C LEU A 413 -10.46 0.96 -23.94
N VAL A 414 -11.67 0.43 -23.88
CA VAL A 414 -11.94 -0.96 -23.47
C VAL A 414 -11.74 -1.98 -24.59
N GLU A 415 -11.74 -1.57 -25.85
CA GLU A 415 -11.48 -2.42 -27.02
C GLU A 415 -9.99 -2.51 -27.37
N SER A 416 -9.17 -1.57 -26.86
CA SER A 416 -7.73 -1.57 -27.12
C SER A 416 -7.12 -2.89 -26.63
N PRO A 417 -6.33 -3.61 -27.47
CA PRO A 417 -5.56 -4.74 -26.98
C PRO A 417 -4.65 -4.25 -25.84
N GLU A 418 -4.55 -5.06 -24.80
CA GLU A 418 -3.62 -4.75 -23.69
C GLU A 418 -2.26 -4.40 -24.29
N THR A 419 -1.79 -3.19 -23.98
CA THR A 419 -0.42 -2.78 -24.35
C THR A 419 0.54 -3.74 -23.66
N LYS A 420 1.20 -4.57 -24.47
CA LYS A 420 2.21 -5.54 -24.04
C LYS A 420 3.39 -4.88 -23.37
#